data_33e1e8064ba80092442ceb3e32bf2b72
#
_entry.id   33e1e8064ba80092442ceb3e32bf2b72
#
_cell.length_a   1.000
_cell.length_b   1.000
_cell.length_c   1.000
_cell.angle_alpha   90.00
_cell.angle_beta   90.00
_cell.angle_gamma   90.00
#
_symmetry.space_group_name_H-M   'P 1'
#
loop_
_entity.id
_entity.type
_entity.pdbx_description
1 polymer ?
#
loop_
_entity_poly.entity_id
_entity_poly.type
_entity_poly.pdbx_seq_one_letter_code
_entity_poly.pdbx_strand_id
1 'polypeptide(L)'
;KDENGESLLSYEGNWRDIFQNWEALAFSYPEFVENMIAKVVNASTVDGYNPYRITKEGIDWEVEEPDNPWSYIGYWGDHQIIYLLKLLELSRSFHPERLQRLLREPLFSYANVPYRIKPFDLLIKDPKNTVVFDDLLAELIDKRTEDIGADGKLVLDADGQVYQVNLLEKLIVPLLAKLSNLVIDGGIWLNTQRPEWNDANNALVGQGLSMVTLYYMRRYMHFLRDLLGDEPGSFAVSAEVGRWLEGTASSLSQVRSATGNGKVDDDKRFNSLVELGRVASDYRTTVYNSGGFAGSRDLEIGDILQLLEDALVITDHSIVANRREDGLYHAYNVADFNNDTLRTDNLYSMLEGQVAVLSSGAIGADEAADVLDALFASDVYRDDQESFMLYPDRKLPGFLERNRVAEDQVPAIRLLHRMLDAGDERVVLKDDDGCIRFNAEFTNAGDLEATLEAIGDDYAENDSATRRAILELYEAVFDHKSFTGRSGTMVGFEGLGSIYWHMVAKLMLAIEESFFSALDSGTDHATLKRLGDLYYRVRFGIGFNKSPADYGAFPTDPYSHTPRHAGAQQPGMTGQVKEEVLTRFGELGVRVQDGAIS
;
A
#
# COMPACT_ATOMS: atom_id res chain seq x y z
N LYS A 1 -2.47 -29.24 15.77
CA LYS A 1 -2.36 -30.49 16.56
C LYS A 1 -2.43 -31.64 15.60
N ASP A 2 -1.60 -32.67 15.79
CA ASP A 2 -1.68 -33.89 15.01
C ASP A 2 -2.90 -34.75 15.43
N GLU A 3 -3.09 -35.89 14.76
CA GLU A 3 -4.17 -36.86 15.06
C GLU A 3 -4.15 -37.37 16.51
N ASN A 4 -3.02 -37.25 17.21
CA ASN A 4 -2.82 -37.64 18.59
C ASN A 4 -3.00 -36.47 19.59
N GLY A 5 -3.28 -35.27 19.10
CA GLY A 5 -3.47 -34.07 19.91
C GLY A 5 -2.17 -33.38 20.33
N GLU A 6 -1.00 -33.81 19.83
CA GLU A 6 0.28 -33.16 20.05
C GLU A 6 0.38 -31.86 19.24
N SER A 7 1.07 -30.85 19.79
CA SER A 7 1.28 -29.58 19.10
C SER A 7 2.20 -29.77 17.90
N LEU A 8 1.68 -29.60 16.71
CA LEU A 8 2.52 -29.48 15.52
C LEU A 8 3.30 -28.18 15.60
N LEU A 9 4.60 -28.26 15.37
CA LEU A 9 5.44 -27.11 15.09
C LEU A 9 5.13 -26.63 13.67
N SER A 10 4.02 -25.93 13.49
CA SER A 10 3.71 -25.26 12.24
C SER A 10 4.17 -23.81 12.32
N TYR A 11 4.96 -23.37 11.36
CA TYR A 11 5.24 -21.96 11.17
C TYR A 11 4.18 -21.39 10.23
N GLU A 12 3.38 -20.50 10.76
CA GLU A 12 2.48 -19.65 9.98
C GLU A 12 2.84 -18.21 10.26
N GLY A 13 2.94 -17.40 9.21
CA GLY A 13 3.19 -15.98 9.33
C GLY A 13 2.59 -15.21 8.17
N ASN A 14 2.30 -13.95 8.41
CA ASN A 14 2.00 -13.04 7.32
C ASN A 14 3.28 -12.42 6.77
N TRP A 15 3.26 -12.04 5.50
CA TRP A 15 4.44 -11.48 4.84
C TRP A 15 4.92 -10.19 5.49
N ARG A 16 4.03 -9.33 5.98
CA ARG A 16 4.38 -8.07 6.61
C ARG A 16 5.33 -8.26 7.80
N ASP A 17 4.97 -9.15 8.72
CA ASP A 17 5.75 -9.38 9.93
C ASP A 17 7.07 -10.08 9.65
N ILE A 18 7.07 -10.99 8.67
CA ILE A 18 8.28 -11.69 8.22
C ILE A 18 9.29 -10.71 7.63
N PHE A 19 8.89 -9.89 6.69
CA PHE A 19 9.77 -8.93 6.03
C PHE A 19 10.38 -7.92 6.99
N GLN A 20 9.62 -7.46 7.96
CA GLN A 20 10.11 -6.52 8.97
C GLN A 20 11.28 -7.09 9.78
N ASN A 21 11.36 -8.42 9.93
CA ASN A 21 12.45 -9.07 10.65
C ASN A 21 13.60 -9.49 9.73
N TRP A 22 13.30 -9.88 8.50
CA TRP A 22 14.31 -10.46 7.60
C TRP A 22 15.38 -9.47 7.18
N GLU A 23 15.08 -8.19 7.06
CA GLU A 23 16.08 -7.18 6.70
C GLU A 23 17.19 -7.11 7.76
N ALA A 24 16.85 -7.07 9.05
CA ALA A 24 17.83 -7.09 10.13
C ALA A 24 18.56 -8.43 10.24
N LEU A 25 17.86 -9.55 10.02
CA LEU A 25 18.48 -10.87 9.98
C LEU A 25 19.47 -11.01 8.83
N ALA A 26 19.18 -10.47 7.67
CA ALA A 26 20.07 -10.49 6.51
C ALA A 26 21.37 -9.72 6.77
N PHE A 27 21.34 -8.67 7.60
CA PHE A 27 22.55 -7.99 8.05
C PHE A 27 23.44 -8.88 8.92
N SER A 28 22.84 -9.73 9.77
CA SER A 28 23.55 -10.66 10.63
C SER A 28 23.99 -11.95 9.91
N TYR A 29 23.25 -12.35 8.89
CA TYR A 29 23.43 -13.57 8.12
C TYR A 29 23.29 -13.30 6.61
N PRO A 30 24.20 -12.51 6.02
CA PRO A 30 24.07 -12.06 4.63
C PRO A 30 24.12 -13.21 3.61
N GLU A 31 24.71 -14.35 3.94
CA GLU A 31 24.75 -15.54 3.10
C GLU A 31 23.36 -16.10 2.74
N PHE A 32 22.31 -15.73 3.49
CA PHE A 32 20.94 -16.18 3.26
C PHE A 32 20.06 -15.16 2.48
N VAL A 33 20.59 -13.96 2.17
CA VAL A 33 19.75 -12.89 1.59
C VAL A 33 19.13 -13.29 0.25
N GLU A 34 19.84 -13.99 -0.63
CA GLU A 34 19.31 -14.47 -1.90
C GLU A 34 18.27 -15.59 -1.70
N ASN A 35 18.39 -16.40 -0.65
CA ASN A 35 17.36 -17.38 -0.29
C ASN A 35 16.09 -16.69 0.20
N MET A 36 16.22 -15.60 0.96
CA MET A 36 15.08 -14.77 1.36
C MET A 36 14.42 -14.14 0.13
N ILE A 37 15.19 -13.56 -0.79
CA ILE A 37 14.69 -13.03 -2.05
C ILE A 37 13.94 -14.13 -2.83
N ALA A 38 14.54 -15.31 -3.01
CA ALA A 38 13.92 -16.42 -3.73
C ALA A 38 12.58 -16.85 -3.08
N LYS A 39 12.52 -16.90 -1.74
CA LYS A 39 11.29 -17.23 -1.02
C LYS A 39 10.16 -16.24 -1.31
N VAL A 40 10.49 -14.95 -1.32
CA VAL A 40 9.53 -13.88 -1.61
C VAL A 40 9.04 -13.93 -3.04
N VAL A 41 9.95 -13.97 -4.02
CA VAL A 41 9.58 -13.92 -5.43
C VAL A 41 8.87 -15.20 -5.88
N ASN A 42 9.21 -16.38 -5.34
CA ASN A 42 8.53 -17.62 -5.65
C ASN A 42 7.10 -17.67 -5.08
N ALA A 43 6.83 -16.94 -4.01
CA ALA A 43 5.48 -16.80 -3.49
C ALA A 43 4.61 -15.79 -4.26
N SER A 44 5.19 -15.01 -5.16
CA SER A 44 4.41 -14.09 -5.99
C SER A 44 3.69 -14.83 -7.12
N THR A 45 2.46 -14.39 -7.38
CA THR A 45 1.59 -14.93 -8.42
C THR A 45 1.87 -14.27 -9.77
N VAL A 46 1.23 -14.78 -10.81
CA VAL A 46 1.24 -14.17 -12.14
C VAL A 46 0.71 -12.74 -12.16
N ASP A 47 -0.10 -12.36 -11.18
CA ASP A 47 -0.64 -11.00 -11.03
C ASP A 47 0.35 -10.01 -10.41
N GLY A 48 1.51 -10.47 -9.92
CA GLY A 48 2.49 -9.64 -9.23
C GLY A 48 2.16 -9.38 -7.75
N TYR A 49 1.29 -10.18 -7.15
CA TYR A 49 0.86 -10.12 -5.75
C TYR A 49 1.29 -11.38 -5.00
N ASN A 50 1.30 -11.29 -3.66
CA ASN A 50 1.46 -12.45 -2.80
C ASN A 50 0.13 -12.80 -2.12
N PRO A 51 -0.18 -14.08 -1.92
CA PRO A 51 -1.23 -14.49 -0.99
C PRO A 51 -0.82 -14.10 0.44
N TYR A 52 -1.81 -14.04 1.33
CA TYR A 52 -1.59 -13.53 2.70
C TYR A 52 -0.58 -14.33 3.51
N ARG A 53 -0.60 -15.65 3.37
CA ARG A 53 0.14 -16.56 4.27
C ARG A 53 1.37 -17.18 3.64
N ILE A 54 2.35 -17.44 4.50
CA ILE A 54 3.45 -18.33 4.24
C ILE A 54 3.50 -19.37 5.34
N THR A 55 3.69 -20.65 4.97
CA THR A 55 3.81 -21.77 5.89
C THR A 55 5.17 -22.45 5.74
N LYS A 56 5.44 -23.41 6.61
CA LYS A 56 6.64 -24.27 6.50
C LYS A 56 6.68 -25.00 5.14
N GLU A 57 5.52 -25.40 4.62
CA GLU A 57 5.38 -26.19 3.41
C GLU A 57 5.35 -25.33 2.14
N GLY A 58 5.28 -24.01 2.28
CA GLY A 58 5.27 -23.11 1.14
C GLY A 58 4.27 -21.96 1.34
N ILE A 59 3.56 -21.64 0.25
CA ILE A 59 2.52 -20.62 0.23
C ILE A 59 1.19 -21.18 0.71
N ASP A 60 0.37 -20.30 1.26
CA ASP A 60 -1.01 -20.57 1.60
C ASP A 60 -1.86 -19.31 1.42
N TRP A 61 -3.18 -19.42 1.43
CA TRP A 61 -4.11 -18.32 1.19
C TRP A 61 -5.30 -18.36 2.14
N GLU A 62 -6.01 -17.24 2.20
CA GLU A 62 -7.25 -17.12 2.95
C GLU A 62 -8.43 -17.52 2.07
N VAL A 63 -9.43 -18.13 2.69
CA VAL A 63 -10.74 -18.41 2.11
C VAL A 63 -11.75 -17.55 2.85
N GLU A 64 -12.65 -16.90 2.13
CA GLU A 64 -13.71 -16.13 2.76
C GLU A 64 -14.63 -17.02 3.60
N GLU A 65 -14.83 -16.67 4.84
CA GLU A 65 -15.74 -17.32 5.77
C GLU A 65 -17.08 -16.57 5.74
N PRO A 66 -18.16 -17.14 5.17
CA PRO A 66 -19.42 -16.42 4.96
C PRO A 66 -20.05 -15.84 6.24
N ASP A 67 -19.80 -16.49 7.39
CA ASP A 67 -20.34 -16.08 8.69
C ASP A 67 -19.43 -15.10 9.45
N ASN A 68 -18.27 -14.73 8.88
CA ASN A 68 -17.30 -13.83 9.48
C ASN A 68 -17.20 -12.53 8.68
N PRO A 69 -17.82 -11.43 9.16
CA PRO A 69 -17.82 -10.15 8.44
C PRO A 69 -16.42 -9.51 8.32
N TRP A 70 -15.42 -10.07 9.00
CA TRP A 70 -14.04 -9.64 8.95
C TRP A 70 -13.16 -10.51 8.04
N SER A 71 -13.74 -11.59 7.49
CA SER A 71 -13.06 -12.46 6.53
C SER A 71 -13.07 -11.83 5.15
N TYR A 72 -11.92 -11.76 4.53
CA TYR A 72 -11.78 -11.37 3.14
C TYR A 72 -10.42 -11.79 2.57
N ILE A 73 -10.33 -11.83 1.26
CA ILE A 73 -9.12 -12.25 0.54
C ILE A 73 -7.98 -11.24 0.79
N GLY A 74 -6.87 -11.72 1.34
CA GLY A 74 -5.62 -10.97 1.45
C GLY A 74 -4.74 -11.21 0.24
N TYR A 75 -4.57 -10.19 -0.62
CA TYR A 75 -3.77 -10.25 -1.83
C TYR A 75 -2.84 -9.04 -1.90
N TRP A 76 -1.56 -9.24 -1.64
CA TRP A 76 -0.60 -8.22 -1.25
C TRP A 76 0.45 -7.95 -2.31
N GLY A 77 0.69 -6.71 -2.70
CA GLY A 77 1.63 -6.30 -3.74
C GLY A 77 2.66 -5.25 -3.30
N ASP A 78 2.39 -4.44 -2.27
CA ASP A 78 3.32 -3.42 -1.81
C ASP A 78 4.59 -4.03 -1.20
N HIS A 79 4.48 -5.20 -0.57
CA HIS A 79 5.61 -5.93 -0.02
C HIS A 79 6.64 -6.31 -1.09
N GLN A 80 6.19 -6.56 -2.33
CA GLN A 80 7.08 -6.80 -3.47
C GLN A 80 7.87 -5.55 -3.85
N ILE A 81 7.28 -4.37 -3.69
CA ILE A 81 7.93 -3.09 -4.05
C ILE A 81 8.81 -2.57 -2.91
N ILE A 82 8.38 -2.72 -1.65
CA ILE A 82 9.04 -2.08 -0.51
C ILE A 82 10.07 -3.00 0.13
N TYR A 83 9.64 -4.14 0.64
CA TYR A 83 10.53 -5.02 1.40
C TYR A 83 11.43 -5.88 0.52
N LEU A 84 10.93 -6.34 -0.62
CA LEU A 84 11.79 -7.02 -1.60
C LEU A 84 12.93 -6.11 -2.04
N LEU A 85 12.64 -4.82 -2.30
CA LEU A 85 13.67 -3.84 -2.64
C LEU A 85 14.77 -3.78 -1.58
N LYS A 86 14.42 -3.73 -0.29
CA LYS A 86 15.41 -3.70 0.80
C LYS A 86 16.32 -4.93 0.79
N LEU A 87 15.78 -6.12 0.54
CA LEU A 87 16.57 -7.34 0.40
C LEU A 87 17.45 -7.34 -0.85
N LEU A 88 16.96 -6.80 -1.97
CA LEU A 88 17.76 -6.64 -3.19
C LEU A 88 18.91 -5.65 -2.99
N GLU A 89 18.68 -4.53 -2.33
CA GLU A 89 19.72 -3.56 -1.98
C GLU A 89 20.78 -4.18 -1.06
N LEU A 90 20.36 -4.97 -0.07
CA LEU A 90 21.28 -5.72 0.79
C LEU A 90 22.09 -6.75 0.01
N SER A 91 21.45 -7.54 -0.87
CA SER A 91 22.16 -8.49 -1.72
C SER A 91 23.22 -7.79 -2.58
N ARG A 92 22.88 -6.64 -3.19
CA ARG A 92 23.82 -5.85 -3.98
C ARG A 92 25.00 -5.34 -3.13
N SER A 93 24.74 -4.94 -1.89
CA SER A 93 25.76 -4.42 -0.97
C SER A 93 26.72 -5.52 -0.50
N PHE A 94 26.20 -6.69 -0.14
CA PHE A 94 26.99 -7.81 0.38
C PHE A 94 27.58 -8.70 -0.75
N HIS A 95 26.83 -8.88 -1.84
CA HIS A 95 27.17 -9.81 -2.92
C HIS A 95 26.95 -9.15 -4.30
N PRO A 96 27.74 -8.17 -4.70
CA PRO A 96 27.46 -7.27 -5.83
C PRO A 96 27.17 -7.97 -7.18
N GLU A 97 27.77 -9.15 -7.42
CA GLU A 97 27.60 -9.87 -8.70
C GLU A 97 26.48 -10.93 -8.68
N ARG A 98 25.85 -11.20 -7.54
CA ARG A 98 24.89 -12.31 -7.43
C ARG A 98 23.58 -12.04 -8.16
N LEU A 99 23.07 -10.83 -8.04
CA LEU A 99 21.80 -10.48 -8.68
C LEU A 99 21.91 -10.52 -10.22
N GLN A 100 23.01 -10.02 -10.81
CA GLN A 100 23.23 -10.03 -12.25
C GLN A 100 23.15 -11.46 -12.82
N ARG A 101 23.74 -12.44 -12.11
CA ARG A 101 23.66 -13.84 -12.53
C ARG A 101 22.24 -14.37 -12.46
N LEU A 102 21.51 -14.08 -11.39
CA LEU A 102 20.13 -14.54 -11.18
C LEU A 102 19.13 -13.90 -12.16
N LEU A 103 19.46 -12.71 -12.73
CA LEU A 103 18.61 -12.06 -13.73
C LEU A 103 18.35 -12.92 -14.97
N ARG A 104 19.23 -13.86 -15.31
CA ARG A 104 19.17 -14.64 -16.56
C ARG A 104 18.81 -16.10 -16.35
N GLU A 105 19.06 -16.65 -15.18
CA GLU A 105 18.85 -18.07 -14.90
C GLU A 105 17.38 -18.35 -14.58
N PRO A 106 16.71 -19.31 -15.25
CA PRO A 106 15.30 -19.67 -15.00
C PRO A 106 15.20 -20.55 -13.75
N LEU A 107 15.28 -19.93 -12.57
CA LEU A 107 15.33 -20.59 -11.26
C LEU A 107 14.10 -20.31 -10.41
N PHE A 108 13.23 -19.39 -10.83
CA PHE A 108 12.13 -18.90 -10.01
C PHE A 108 10.78 -19.38 -10.55
N SER A 109 9.82 -19.54 -9.65
CA SER A 109 8.47 -20.03 -9.96
C SER A 109 7.41 -18.96 -9.67
N TYR A 110 6.18 -19.22 -10.10
CA TYR A 110 4.99 -18.46 -9.74
C TYR A 110 4.09 -19.28 -8.83
N ALA A 111 3.59 -18.64 -7.77
CA ALA A 111 2.51 -19.20 -6.98
C ALA A 111 1.22 -19.27 -7.81
N ASN A 112 0.53 -20.39 -7.76
CA ASN A 112 -0.77 -20.57 -8.37
C ASN A 112 -1.83 -20.58 -7.26
N VAL A 113 -2.47 -19.43 -7.04
CA VAL A 113 -3.49 -19.28 -6.00
C VAL A 113 -4.88 -19.17 -6.63
N PRO A 114 -5.95 -19.61 -5.94
CA PRO A 114 -7.30 -19.59 -6.49
C PRO A 114 -7.93 -18.18 -6.41
N TYR A 115 -7.16 -17.14 -6.71
CA TYR A 115 -7.61 -15.76 -6.77
C TYR A 115 -7.64 -15.28 -8.21
N ARG A 116 -8.71 -14.57 -8.58
CA ARG A 116 -8.87 -13.95 -9.88
C ARG A 116 -9.22 -12.49 -9.72
N ILE A 117 -8.37 -11.60 -10.20
CA ILE A 117 -8.68 -10.18 -10.29
C ILE A 117 -9.66 -9.98 -11.43
N LYS A 118 -10.77 -9.31 -11.16
CA LYS A 118 -11.82 -9.03 -12.14
C LYS A 118 -11.30 -8.19 -13.32
N PRO A 119 -11.95 -8.24 -14.50
CA PRO A 119 -11.66 -7.35 -15.61
C PRO A 119 -11.73 -5.87 -15.20
N PHE A 120 -10.88 -5.04 -15.78
CA PHE A 120 -10.69 -3.64 -15.38
C PHE A 120 -12.00 -2.82 -15.35
N ASP A 121 -12.86 -3.00 -16.34
CA ASP A 121 -14.15 -2.29 -16.39
C ASP A 121 -15.09 -2.64 -15.22
N LEU A 122 -14.90 -3.81 -14.57
CA LEU A 122 -15.60 -4.17 -13.34
C LEU A 122 -14.91 -3.60 -12.09
N LEU A 123 -13.59 -3.41 -12.12
CA LEU A 123 -12.87 -2.77 -11.02
C LEU A 123 -13.34 -1.33 -10.81
N ILE A 124 -13.56 -0.58 -11.89
CA ILE A 124 -14.07 0.80 -11.81
C ILE A 124 -15.50 0.85 -11.28
N LYS A 125 -16.33 -0.14 -11.65
CA LYS A 125 -17.75 -0.16 -11.23
C LYS A 125 -17.93 -0.49 -9.76
N ASP A 126 -17.10 -1.40 -9.23
CA ASP A 126 -17.14 -1.85 -7.85
C ASP A 126 -15.71 -2.05 -7.33
N PRO A 127 -15.03 -0.93 -6.98
CA PRO A 127 -13.62 -0.96 -6.62
C PRO A 127 -13.34 -1.61 -5.25
N LYS A 128 -14.37 -1.96 -4.50
CA LYS A 128 -14.26 -2.70 -3.24
C LYS A 128 -14.41 -4.20 -3.39
N ASN A 129 -14.85 -4.67 -4.56
CA ASN A 129 -15.10 -6.09 -4.85
C ASN A 129 -14.33 -6.49 -6.11
N THR A 130 -13.02 -6.61 -6.01
CA THR A 130 -12.11 -6.70 -7.15
C THR A 130 -11.50 -8.08 -7.36
N VAL A 131 -11.54 -8.95 -6.35
CA VAL A 131 -10.98 -10.31 -6.40
C VAL A 131 -12.10 -11.32 -6.20
N VAL A 132 -12.03 -12.42 -6.95
CA VAL A 132 -12.94 -13.56 -6.86
C VAL A 132 -12.14 -14.78 -6.46
N PHE A 133 -12.69 -15.60 -5.57
CA PHE A 133 -12.17 -16.94 -5.29
C PHE A 133 -12.62 -17.93 -6.37
N ASP A 134 -11.69 -18.69 -6.93
CA ASP A 134 -11.92 -19.67 -7.99
C ASP A 134 -11.94 -21.07 -7.37
N ASP A 135 -13.13 -21.55 -6.98
CA ASP A 135 -13.33 -22.84 -6.33
C ASP A 135 -12.81 -24.01 -7.17
N LEU A 136 -13.02 -23.96 -8.50
CA LEU A 136 -12.56 -25.01 -9.41
C LEU A 136 -11.03 -25.09 -9.45
N LEU A 137 -10.36 -23.96 -9.44
CA LEU A 137 -8.91 -23.91 -9.37
C LEU A 137 -8.42 -24.39 -8.00
N ALA A 138 -9.09 -24.05 -6.91
CA ALA A 138 -8.76 -24.53 -5.57
C ALA A 138 -8.79 -26.07 -5.51
N GLU A 139 -9.88 -26.69 -5.96
CA GLU A 139 -10.00 -28.16 -6.04
C GLU A 139 -8.90 -28.79 -6.91
N LEU A 140 -8.54 -28.15 -8.02
CA LEU A 140 -7.47 -28.63 -8.89
C LEU A 140 -6.10 -28.55 -8.20
N ILE A 141 -5.83 -27.46 -7.48
CA ILE A 141 -4.57 -27.29 -6.74
C ILE A 141 -4.48 -28.31 -5.61
N ASP A 142 -5.55 -28.53 -4.86
CA ASP A 142 -5.60 -29.52 -3.78
C ASP A 142 -5.27 -30.92 -4.31
N LYS A 143 -5.92 -31.32 -5.41
CA LYS A 143 -5.62 -32.60 -6.06
C LYS A 143 -4.16 -32.71 -6.53
N ARG A 144 -3.61 -31.65 -7.13
CA ARG A 144 -2.19 -31.61 -7.53
C ARG A 144 -1.26 -31.75 -6.33
N THR A 145 -1.63 -31.09 -5.22
CA THR A 145 -0.84 -31.14 -3.98
C THR A 145 -0.84 -32.54 -3.37
N GLU A 146 -1.92 -33.32 -3.49
CA GLU A 146 -1.96 -34.73 -3.11
C GLU A 146 -1.02 -35.58 -3.99
N ASP A 147 -0.91 -35.26 -5.28
CA ASP A 147 -0.12 -36.04 -6.24
C ASP A 147 1.38 -35.72 -6.19
N ILE A 148 1.75 -34.45 -6.15
CA ILE A 148 3.14 -33.95 -6.30
C ILE A 148 3.66 -33.11 -5.13
N GLY A 149 2.92 -33.02 -4.02
CA GLY A 149 3.31 -32.24 -2.85
C GLY A 149 3.19 -30.72 -3.05
N ALA A 150 4.01 -29.94 -2.36
CA ALA A 150 3.95 -28.46 -2.35
C ALA A 150 4.06 -27.82 -3.75
N ASP A 151 4.70 -28.47 -4.71
CA ASP A 151 4.82 -28.01 -6.10
C ASP A 151 3.46 -27.93 -6.81
N GLY A 152 2.44 -28.64 -6.32
CA GLY A 152 1.06 -28.54 -6.79
C GLY A 152 0.44 -27.16 -6.64
N LYS A 153 0.97 -26.33 -5.72
CA LYS A 153 0.60 -24.93 -5.50
C LYS A 153 1.34 -23.93 -6.40
N LEU A 154 2.14 -24.41 -7.36
CA LEU A 154 2.87 -23.57 -8.31
C LEU A 154 2.24 -23.63 -9.70
N VAL A 155 2.57 -22.66 -10.54
CA VAL A 155 2.21 -22.70 -11.97
C VAL A 155 3.01 -23.80 -12.64
N LEU A 156 2.32 -24.68 -13.37
CA LEU A 156 2.92 -25.78 -14.12
C LEU A 156 2.91 -25.46 -15.62
N ASP A 157 3.90 -26.02 -16.33
CA ASP A 157 3.94 -26.00 -17.79
C ASP A 157 3.03 -27.08 -18.42
N ALA A 158 3.04 -27.19 -19.74
CA ALA A 158 2.23 -28.16 -20.48
C ALA A 158 2.62 -29.63 -20.20
N ASP A 159 3.85 -29.87 -19.74
CA ASP A 159 4.39 -31.19 -19.39
C ASP A 159 4.15 -31.52 -17.89
N GLY A 160 3.50 -30.61 -17.15
CA GLY A 160 3.20 -30.78 -15.72
C GLY A 160 4.41 -30.53 -14.82
N GLN A 161 5.47 -29.89 -15.33
CA GLN A 161 6.62 -29.48 -14.54
C GLN A 161 6.40 -28.05 -14.02
N VAL A 162 7.10 -27.69 -12.94
CA VAL A 162 7.06 -26.31 -12.42
C VAL A 162 7.58 -25.35 -13.48
N TYR A 163 6.73 -24.38 -13.87
CA TYR A 163 7.11 -23.35 -14.82
C TYR A 163 8.15 -22.41 -14.20
N GLN A 164 9.32 -22.33 -14.80
CA GLN A 164 10.44 -21.56 -14.28
C GLN A 164 10.75 -20.34 -15.14
N VAL A 165 11.04 -19.22 -14.46
CA VAL A 165 11.42 -17.94 -15.05
C VAL A 165 12.65 -17.37 -14.35
N ASN A 166 13.25 -16.35 -14.92
CA ASN A 166 14.40 -15.66 -14.34
C ASN A 166 13.99 -14.58 -13.32
N LEU A 167 14.95 -14.06 -12.56
CA LEU A 167 14.69 -13.03 -11.57
C LEU A 167 14.16 -11.75 -12.22
N LEU A 168 14.63 -11.36 -13.41
CA LEU A 168 14.16 -10.14 -14.06
C LEU A 168 12.63 -10.16 -14.26
N GLU A 169 12.08 -11.24 -14.78
CA GLU A 169 10.62 -11.38 -14.94
C GLU A 169 9.90 -11.24 -13.60
N LYS A 170 10.42 -11.86 -12.56
CA LYS A 170 9.85 -11.79 -11.19
C LYS A 170 9.89 -10.38 -10.59
N LEU A 171 10.82 -9.52 -11.03
CA LEU A 171 10.91 -8.13 -10.59
C LEU A 171 10.04 -7.21 -11.44
N ILE A 172 9.89 -7.48 -12.73
CA ILE A 172 9.08 -6.68 -13.64
C ILE A 172 7.58 -6.87 -13.39
N VAL A 173 7.11 -8.08 -13.16
CA VAL A 173 5.67 -8.37 -13.01
C VAL A 173 5.03 -7.59 -11.86
N PRO A 174 5.58 -7.50 -10.64
CA PRO A 174 5.03 -6.64 -9.58
C PRO A 174 5.05 -5.15 -9.94
N LEU A 175 6.09 -4.68 -10.63
CA LEU A 175 6.17 -3.30 -11.10
C LEU A 175 5.05 -2.99 -12.10
N LEU A 176 4.86 -3.84 -13.11
CA LEU A 176 3.77 -3.69 -14.10
C LEU A 176 2.39 -3.73 -13.42
N ALA A 177 2.20 -4.61 -12.43
CA ALA A 177 0.98 -4.67 -11.65
C ALA A 177 0.66 -3.35 -10.92
N LYS A 178 1.68 -2.69 -10.36
CA LYS A 178 1.49 -1.38 -9.71
C LYS A 178 1.35 -0.25 -10.73
N LEU A 179 2.11 -0.25 -11.82
CA LEU A 179 1.98 0.74 -12.89
C LEU A 179 0.58 0.68 -13.55
N SER A 180 -0.05 -0.50 -13.60
CA SER A 180 -1.43 -0.61 -14.10
C SER A 180 -2.48 0.06 -13.23
N ASN A 181 -2.12 0.46 -12.01
CA ASN A 181 -2.95 1.19 -11.06
C ASN A 181 -2.44 2.62 -10.82
N LEU A 182 -1.57 3.13 -11.68
CA LEU A 182 -1.01 4.48 -11.56
C LEU A 182 -2.05 5.54 -11.89
N VAL A 183 -2.31 6.41 -10.95
CA VAL A 183 -3.11 7.64 -11.11
C VAL A 183 -2.17 8.83 -11.05
N ILE A 184 -2.04 9.55 -12.17
CA ILE A 184 -1.14 10.71 -12.29
C ILE A 184 -1.55 11.77 -11.28
N ASP A 185 -0.58 12.36 -10.57
CA ASP A 185 -0.76 13.33 -9.48
C ASP A 185 -1.50 12.75 -8.25
N GLY A 186 -1.94 11.50 -8.28
CA GLY A 186 -2.73 10.88 -7.22
C GLY A 186 -1.99 9.81 -6.43
N GLY A 187 -1.21 8.96 -7.10
CA GLY A 187 -0.55 7.81 -6.51
C GLY A 187 -0.99 6.48 -7.10
N ILE A 188 -0.80 5.38 -6.37
CA ILE A 188 -1.21 4.04 -6.79
C ILE A 188 -2.59 3.71 -6.24
N TRP A 189 -3.53 3.39 -7.11
CA TRP A 189 -4.91 3.07 -6.74
C TRP A 189 -4.98 1.77 -5.94
N LEU A 190 -5.58 1.85 -4.75
CA LEU A 190 -5.77 0.75 -3.80
C LEU A 190 -7.05 -0.01 -4.15
N ASN A 191 -7.02 -0.80 -5.20
CA ASN A 191 -8.15 -1.57 -5.72
C ASN A 191 -8.15 -3.05 -5.32
N THR A 192 -7.28 -3.47 -4.44
CA THR A 192 -7.31 -4.80 -3.84
C THR A 192 -8.15 -4.79 -2.57
N GLN A 193 -8.70 -5.95 -2.17
CA GLN A 193 -9.60 -6.02 -1.03
C GLN A 193 -8.91 -5.78 0.32
N ARG A 194 -7.59 -5.98 0.42
CA ARG A 194 -6.82 -5.68 1.62
C ARG A 194 -5.58 -4.87 1.26
N PRO A 195 -5.53 -3.60 1.61
CA PRO A 195 -4.32 -2.80 1.44
C PRO A 195 -3.24 -3.27 2.41
N GLU A 196 -2.01 -3.05 2.03
CA GLU A 196 -0.91 -3.90 2.40
C GLU A 196 0.07 -3.27 3.38
N TRP A 197 0.22 -1.94 3.35
CA TRP A 197 1.29 -1.26 4.06
C TRP A 197 1.03 -1.17 5.56
N ASN A 198 -0.15 -0.75 5.95
CA ASN A 198 -0.60 -0.75 7.32
C ASN A 198 -2.13 -0.93 7.42
N ASP A 199 -2.60 -1.29 8.60
CA ASP A 199 -4.03 -1.55 8.82
C ASP A 199 -4.92 -0.31 8.66
N ALA A 200 -4.36 0.90 8.81
CA ALA A 200 -5.09 2.14 8.59
C ALA A 200 -5.58 2.28 7.15
N ASN A 201 -4.87 1.67 6.20
CA ASN A 201 -5.23 1.70 4.78
C ASN A 201 -6.48 0.89 4.45
N ASN A 202 -6.96 0.03 5.34
CA ASN A 202 -8.20 -0.73 5.11
C ASN A 202 -9.41 0.18 4.83
N ALA A 203 -9.43 1.39 5.40
CA ALA A 203 -10.47 2.36 5.13
C ALA A 203 -10.39 2.98 3.71
N LEU A 204 -9.24 2.85 3.05
CA LEU A 204 -8.98 3.43 1.74
C LEU A 204 -9.17 2.44 0.58
N VAL A 205 -9.56 1.19 0.86
CA VAL A 205 -9.80 0.19 -0.19
C VAL A 205 -10.83 0.71 -1.19
N GLY A 206 -10.49 0.62 -2.45
CA GLY A 206 -11.35 1.00 -3.58
C GLY A 206 -11.34 2.47 -3.95
N GLN A 207 -11.08 3.37 -3.00
CA GLN A 207 -11.07 4.82 -3.26
C GLN A 207 -9.73 5.49 -2.96
N GLY A 208 -8.84 4.84 -2.22
CA GLY A 208 -7.56 5.40 -1.85
C GLY A 208 -6.52 5.35 -2.96
N LEU A 209 -5.65 6.33 -2.96
CA LEU A 209 -4.48 6.45 -3.83
C LEU A 209 -3.24 6.55 -2.94
N SER A 210 -2.32 5.58 -3.07
CA SER A 210 -1.13 5.51 -2.23
C SER A 210 0.05 6.27 -2.86
N MET A 211 0.37 7.41 -2.29
CA MET A 211 1.64 8.08 -2.58
C MET A 211 2.80 7.33 -1.92
N VAL A 212 2.59 6.69 -0.78
CA VAL A 212 3.61 5.87 -0.11
C VAL A 212 4.15 4.79 -1.05
N THR A 213 3.27 4.03 -1.70
CA THR A 213 3.67 3.03 -2.70
C THR A 213 4.42 3.68 -3.87
N LEU A 214 3.96 4.84 -4.35
CA LEU A 214 4.60 5.57 -5.45
C LEU A 214 6.01 6.03 -5.10
N TYR A 215 6.25 6.54 -3.88
CA TYR A 215 7.57 6.92 -3.41
C TYR A 215 8.55 5.74 -3.42
N TYR A 216 8.15 4.58 -2.89
CA TYR A 216 8.98 3.39 -2.91
C TYR A 216 9.14 2.79 -4.32
N MET A 217 8.11 2.88 -5.19
CA MET A 217 8.23 2.48 -6.60
C MET A 217 9.30 3.30 -7.33
N ARG A 218 9.42 4.60 -7.03
CA ARG A 218 10.51 5.42 -7.57
C ARG A 218 11.87 4.83 -7.23
N ARG A 219 12.11 4.53 -5.94
CA ARG A 219 13.37 3.90 -5.50
C ARG A 219 13.59 2.54 -6.16
N TYR A 220 12.54 1.74 -6.27
CA TYR A 220 12.57 0.45 -6.93
C TYR A 220 12.95 0.56 -8.42
N MET A 221 12.35 1.50 -9.14
CA MET A 221 12.66 1.75 -10.56
C MET A 221 14.10 2.26 -10.76
N HIS A 222 14.58 3.13 -9.89
CA HIS A 222 16.00 3.54 -9.91
C HIS A 222 16.93 2.35 -9.67
N PHE A 223 16.62 1.51 -8.67
CA PHE A 223 17.40 0.30 -8.41
C PHE A 223 17.43 -0.64 -9.62
N LEU A 224 16.28 -0.89 -10.26
CA LEU A 224 16.23 -1.73 -11.47
C LEU A 224 17.00 -1.10 -12.63
N ARG A 225 16.87 0.19 -12.87
CA ARG A 225 17.60 0.90 -13.92
C ARG A 225 19.11 0.75 -13.70
N ASP A 226 19.58 0.95 -12.48
CA ASP A 226 21.00 0.84 -12.15
C ASP A 226 21.49 -0.62 -12.19
N LEU A 227 20.64 -1.59 -11.86
CA LEU A 227 20.95 -3.02 -11.96
C LEU A 227 21.08 -3.48 -13.43
N LEU A 228 20.27 -2.90 -14.32
CA LEU A 228 20.20 -3.27 -15.74
C LEU A 228 21.11 -2.43 -16.64
N GLY A 229 21.61 -1.28 -16.16
CA GLY A 229 22.30 -0.30 -17.00
C GLY A 229 23.56 -0.81 -17.71
N ASP A 230 24.24 -1.77 -17.09
CA ASP A 230 25.47 -2.37 -17.65
C ASP A 230 25.22 -3.74 -18.32
N GLU A 231 23.98 -4.24 -18.33
CA GLU A 231 23.64 -5.54 -18.88
C GLU A 231 23.48 -5.47 -20.41
N PRO A 232 24.13 -6.37 -21.19
CA PRO A 232 24.00 -6.37 -22.63
C PRO A 232 22.83 -7.24 -23.14
N GLY A 233 22.29 -6.90 -24.31
CA GLY A 233 21.42 -7.74 -25.12
C GLY A 233 19.97 -7.79 -24.64
N SER A 234 19.40 -8.98 -24.61
CA SER A 234 18.01 -9.24 -24.29
C SER A 234 17.85 -10.25 -23.15
N PHE A 235 16.65 -10.32 -22.60
CA PHE A 235 16.25 -11.33 -21.61
C PHE A 235 15.09 -12.15 -22.14
N ALA A 236 15.13 -13.47 -21.94
CA ALA A 236 13.98 -14.31 -22.17
C ALA A 236 12.94 -14.09 -21.06
N VAL A 237 11.72 -13.71 -21.44
CA VAL A 237 10.58 -13.57 -20.54
C VAL A 237 9.37 -14.33 -21.11
N SER A 238 8.38 -14.63 -20.26
CA SER A 238 7.11 -15.18 -20.72
C SER A 238 6.49 -14.28 -21.79
N ALA A 239 5.96 -14.87 -22.86
CA ALA A 239 5.46 -14.12 -24.02
C ALA A 239 4.33 -13.14 -23.62
N GLU A 240 3.51 -13.52 -22.65
CA GLU A 240 2.43 -12.70 -22.09
C GLU A 240 2.97 -11.50 -21.31
N VAL A 241 4.01 -11.71 -20.49
CA VAL A 241 4.69 -10.62 -19.74
C VAL A 241 5.35 -9.63 -20.69
N GLY A 242 6.01 -10.11 -21.74
CA GLY A 242 6.60 -9.22 -22.76
C GLY A 242 5.55 -8.35 -23.47
N ARG A 243 4.37 -8.91 -23.82
CA ARG A 243 3.26 -8.13 -24.38
C ARG A 243 2.69 -7.10 -23.39
N TRP A 244 2.58 -7.48 -22.12
CA TRP A 244 2.14 -6.57 -21.06
C TRP A 244 3.10 -5.38 -20.91
N LEU A 245 4.40 -5.66 -20.88
CA LEU A 245 5.42 -4.60 -20.82
C LEU A 245 5.32 -3.65 -22.02
N GLU A 246 5.24 -4.18 -23.25
CA GLU A 246 5.12 -3.36 -24.47
C GLU A 246 3.87 -2.46 -24.43
N GLY A 247 2.72 -3.01 -24.04
CA GLY A 247 1.49 -2.25 -23.90
C GLY A 247 1.60 -1.16 -22.83
N THR A 248 2.19 -1.48 -21.67
CA THR A 248 2.41 -0.50 -20.59
C THR A 248 3.39 0.59 -21.04
N ALA A 249 4.49 0.24 -21.71
CA ALA A 249 5.46 1.20 -22.23
C ALA A 249 4.81 2.17 -23.24
N SER A 250 3.97 1.65 -24.15
CA SER A 250 3.22 2.48 -25.10
C SER A 250 2.32 3.48 -24.39
N SER A 251 1.55 3.04 -23.38
CA SER A 251 0.67 3.92 -22.62
C SER A 251 1.45 4.97 -21.82
N LEU A 252 2.55 4.59 -21.15
CA LEU A 252 3.40 5.53 -20.40
C LEU A 252 4.06 6.58 -21.30
N SER A 253 4.51 6.20 -22.49
CA SER A 253 5.10 7.15 -23.45
C SER A 253 4.10 8.21 -23.91
N GLN A 254 2.82 7.82 -24.13
CA GLN A 254 1.75 8.75 -24.44
C GLN A 254 1.46 9.69 -23.25
N VAL A 255 1.37 9.15 -22.06
CA VAL A 255 1.18 9.91 -20.81
C VAL A 255 2.31 10.91 -20.59
N ARG A 256 3.57 10.48 -20.70
CA ARG A 256 4.75 11.36 -20.59
C ARG A 256 4.66 12.55 -21.54
N SER A 257 4.21 12.32 -22.77
CA SER A 257 4.03 13.39 -23.75
C SER A 257 2.95 14.40 -23.33
N ALA A 258 1.95 13.96 -22.56
CA ALA A 258 0.83 14.78 -22.10
C ALA A 258 1.12 15.53 -20.78
N THR A 259 2.06 15.04 -19.96
CA THR A 259 2.43 15.64 -18.64
C THR A 259 3.38 16.83 -18.75
N GLY A 260 3.92 17.12 -19.94
CA GLY A 260 5.06 18.03 -20.17
C GLY A 260 4.91 19.49 -19.72
N ASN A 261 3.74 20.01 -19.33
CA ASN A 261 3.56 21.44 -19.02
C ASN A 261 2.52 21.80 -17.96
N GLY A 262 2.34 21.01 -16.91
CA GLY A 262 1.47 21.43 -15.78
C GLY A 262 0.57 20.33 -15.23
N LYS A 263 -0.37 20.72 -14.37
CA LYS A 263 -1.33 19.82 -13.73
C LYS A 263 -2.15 19.05 -14.76
N VAL A 264 -2.22 17.73 -14.60
CA VAL A 264 -3.01 16.87 -15.47
C VAL A 264 -4.50 17.03 -15.14
N ASP A 265 -5.35 17.17 -16.18
CA ASP A 265 -6.81 17.27 -16.02
C ASP A 265 -7.43 15.90 -15.68
N ASP A 266 -8.65 15.93 -15.15
CA ASP A 266 -9.35 14.76 -14.64
C ASP A 266 -9.69 13.74 -15.74
N ASP A 267 -9.98 14.20 -16.98
CA ASP A 267 -10.24 13.35 -18.14
C ASP A 267 -8.97 12.59 -18.58
N LYS A 268 -7.84 13.29 -18.63
CA LYS A 268 -6.56 12.64 -18.99
C LYS A 268 -6.11 11.66 -17.92
N ARG A 269 -6.32 12.00 -16.65
CA ARG A 269 -6.01 11.11 -15.54
C ARG A 269 -6.82 9.83 -15.62
N PHE A 270 -8.13 9.94 -15.88
CA PHE A 270 -9.01 8.80 -16.08
C PHE A 270 -8.58 7.94 -17.27
N ASN A 271 -8.39 8.56 -18.45
CA ASN A 271 -8.02 7.84 -19.66
C ASN A 271 -6.67 7.10 -19.51
N SER A 272 -5.69 7.72 -18.86
CA SER A 272 -4.39 7.07 -18.59
C SER A 272 -4.53 5.84 -17.71
N LEU A 273 -5.33 5.93 -16.64
CA LEU A 273 -5.62 4.78 -15.77
C LEU A 273 -6.35 3.67 -16.54
N VAL A 274 -7.31 4.03 -17.39
CA VAL A 274 -8.08 3.07 -18.21
C VAL A 274 -7.16 2.32 -19.17
N GLU A 275 -6.27 3.02 -19.87
CA GLU A 275 -5.33 2.41 -20.81
C GLU A 275 -4.40 1.42 -20.10
N LEU A 276 -3.74 1.86 -19.03
CA LEU A 276 -2.83 1.02 -18.23
C LEU A 276 -3.57 -0.19 -17.63
N GLY A 277 -4.76 0.03 -17.07
CA GLY A 277 -5.55 -1.01 -16.44
C GLY A 277 -6.08 -2.05 -17.42
N ARG A 278 -6.47 -1.65 -18.63
CA ARG A 278 -6.93 -2.57 -19.68
C ARG A 278 -5.80 -3.45 -20.19
N VAL A 279 -4.62 -2.90 -20.43
CA VAL A 279 -3.45 -3.70 -20.83
C VAL A 279 -3.14 -4.81 -19.80
N ALA A 280 -3.20 -4.48 -18.51
CA ALA A 280 -3.01 -5.47 -17.45
C ALA A 280 -4.19 -6.47 -17.38
N SER A 281 -5.41 -6.03 -17.65
CA SER A 281 -6.59 -6.91 -17.69
C SER A 281 -6.51 -7.91 -18.83
N ASP A 282 -6.05 -7.50 -20.01
CA ASP A 282 -5.86 -8.37 -21.18
C ASP A 282 -4.78 -9.42 -20.90
N TYR A 283 -3.68 -9.02 -20.26
CA TYR A 283 -2.65 -9.94 -19.80
C TYR A 283 -3.23 -10.99 -18.84
N ARG A 284 -3.91 -10.58 -17.76
CA ARG A 284 -4.50 -11.49 -16.79
C ARG A 284 -5.52 -12.43 -17.44
N THR A 285 -6.39 -11.90 -18.27
CA THR A 285 -7.40 -12.71 -18.99
C THR A 285 -6.74 -13.78 -19.85
N THR A 286 -5.64 -13.45 -20.53
CA THR A 286 -4.89 -14.40 -21.35
C THR A 286 -4.30 -15.51 -20.48
N VAL A 287 -3.59 -15.16 -19.41
CA VAL A 287 -2.95 -16.15 -18.51
C VAL A 287 -3.97 -17.00 -17.77
N TYR A 288 -5.08 -16.42 -17.30
CA TYR A 288 -6.13 -17.18 -16.62
C TYR A 288 -6.82 -18.18 -17.54
N ASN A 289 -7.13 -17.79 -18.77
CA ASN A 289 -7.80 -18.66 -19.75
C ASN A 289 -6.89 -19.80 -20.23
N SER A 290 -5.58 -19.58 -20.32
CA SER A 290 -4.62 -20.61 -20.71
C SER A 290 -4.18 -21.50 -19.53
N GLY A 291 -4.45 -21.08 -18.29
CA GLY A 291 -3.97 -21.74 -17.07
C GLY A 291 -2.46 -21.61 -16.84
N GLY A 292 -1.78 -20.71 -17.56
CA GLY A 292 -0.34 -20.48 -17.48
C GLY A 292 0.19 -19.72 -18.68
N PHE A 293 1.45 -19.89 -18.99
CA PHE A 293 2.17 -19.18 -20.05
C PHE A 293 2.36 -20.07 -21.31
N ALA A 294 2.28 -19.47 -22.49
CA ALA A 294 2.36 -20.17 -23.78
C ALA A 294 3.79 -20.34 -24.32
N GLY A 295 4.79 -19.75 -23.67
CA GLY A 295 6.20 -19.81 -24.10
C GLY A 295 6.96 -18.55 -23.74
N SER A 296 8.18 -18.42 -24.24
CA SER A 296 9.05 -17.28 -23.98
C SER A 296 9.31 -16.45 -25.24
N ARG A 297 9.69 -15.19 -25.02
CA ARG A 297 10.20 -14.26 -26.03
C ARG A 297 11.37 -13.46 -25.48
N ASP A 298 12.22 -12.99 -26.37
CA ASP A 298 13.28 -12.09 -26.01
C ASP A 298 12.74 -10.66 -25.86
N LEU A 299 13.15 -9.99 -24.80
CA LEU A 299 12.84 -8.60 -24.47
C LEU A 299 14.15 -7.81 -24.44
N GLU A 300 14.26 -6.79 -25.27
CA GLU A 300 15.45 -5.96 -25.32
C GLU A 300 15.59 -5.11 -24.05
N ILE A 301 16.79 -5.02 -23.50
CA ILE A 301 17.06 -4.22 -22.30
C ILE A 301 16.72 -2.75 -22.53
N GLY A 302 16.95 -2.24 -23.74
CA GLY A 302 16.61 -0.88 -24.11
C GLY A 302 15.12 -0.55 -23.93
N ASP A 303 14.23 -1.50 -24.21
CA ASP A 303 12.79 -1.32 -24.05
C ASP A 303 12.41 -1.27 -22.57
N ILE A 304 13.05 -2.08 -21.73
CA ILE A 304 12.84 -2.06 -20.27
C ILE A 304 13.34 -0.73 -19.69
N LEU A 305 14.55 -0.30 -20.06
CA LEU A 305 15.12 0.96 -19.58
C LEU A 305 14.28 2.17 -20.02
N GLN A 306 13.73 2.15 -21.24
CA GLN A 306 12.84 3.21 -21.72
C GLN A 306 11.52 3.25 -20.92
N LEU A 307 10.93 2.09 -20.62
CA LEU A 307 9.75 2.01 -19.76
C LEU A 307 10.05 2.59 -18.38
N LEU A 308 11.18 2.23 -17.77
CA LEU A 308 11.59 2.74 -16.45
C LEU A 308 11.77 4.26 -16.48
N GLU A 309 12.39 4.79 -17.53
CA GLU A 309 12.60 6.24 -17.69
C GLU A 309 11.26 7.00 -17.82
N ASP A 310 10.33 6.49 -18.66
CA ASP A 310 9.02 7.11 -18.82
C ASP A 310 8.21 7.06 -17.50
N ALA A 311 8.24 5.93 -16.80
CA ALA A 311 7.60 5.77 -15.51
C ALA A 311 8.19 6.69 -14.43
N LEU A 312 9.54 6.83 -14.40
CA LEU A 312 10.22 7.73 -13.46
C LEU A 312 9.83 9.19 -13.67
N VAL A 313 9.78 9.65 -14.92
CA VAL A 313 9.36 11.04 -15.24
C VAL A 313 7.93 11.32 -14.73
N ILE A 314 7.00 10.39 -14.93
CA ILE A 314 5.61 10.53 -14.47
C ILE A 314 5.53 10.45 -12.94
N THR A 315 6.32 9.59 -12.34
CA THR A 315 6.40 9.45 -10.87
C THR A 315 6.95 10.71 -10.24
N ASP A 316 8.06 11.24 -10.72
CA ASP A 316 8.68 12.49 -10.22
C ASP A 316 7.73 13.68 -10.38
N HIS A 317 7.02 13.79 -11.50
CA HIS A 317 5.96 14.77 -11.68
C HIS A 317 4.86 14.65 -10.61
N SER A 318 4.38 13.43 -10.36
CA SER A 318 3.35 13.19 -9.34
C SER A 318 3.84 13.48 -7.92
N ILE A 319 5.12 13.21 -7.62
CA ILE A 319 5.73 13.54 -6.32
C ILE A 319 5.74 15.06 -6.10
N VAL A 320 6.16 15.83 -7.10
CA VAL A 320 6.15 17.30 -7.02
C VAL A 320 4.74 17.85 -6.82
N ALA A 321 3.74 17.29 -7.53
CA ALA A 321 2.34 17.68 -7.39
C ALA A 321 1.75 17.39 -6.01
N ASN A 322 2.36 16.47 -5.25
CA ASN A 322 1.93 16.09 -3.90
C ASN A 322 2.71 16.77 -2.77
N ARG A 323 3.54 17.78 -3.09
CA ARG A 323 4.13 18.66 -2.08
C ARG A 323 3.06 19.63 -1.57
N ARG A 324 2.93 19.74 -0.26
CA ARG A 324 1.95 20.57 0.44
C ARG A 324 2.50 21.98 0.68
N GLU A 325 1.61 22.92 0.94
CA GLU A 325 1.98 24.30 1.27
C GLU A 325 2.75 24.42 2.59
N ASP A 326 2.52 23.49 3.53
CA ASP A 326 3.22 23.40 4.82
C ASP A 326 4.63 22.79 4.72
N GLY A 327 5.10 22.47 3.51
CA GLY A 327 6.41 21.86 3.25
C GLY A 327 6.45 20.34 3.41
N LEU A 328 5.36 19.71 3.84
CA LEU A 328 5.21 18.25 3.91
C LEU A 328 4.74 17.66 2.58
N TYR A 329 4.58 16.34 2.55
CA TYR A 329 4.09 15.59 1.39
C TYR A 329 2.84 14.78 1.73
N HIS A 330 1.94 14.61 0.75
CA HIS A 330 0.79 13.74 0.91
C HIS A 330 1.20 12.27 0.97
N ALA A 331 0.61 11.51 1.91
CA ALA A 331 0.77 10.06 2.03
C ALA A 331 -0.25 9.31 1.16
N TYR A 332 -1.48 9.77 1.21
CA TYR A 332 -2.62 9.20 0.49
C TYR A 332 -3.53 10.31 -0.03
N ASN A 333 -4.16 10.01 -1.15
CA ASN A 333 -5.22 10.79 -1.76
C ASN A 333 -6.47 9.91 -1.92
N VAL A 334 -7.59 10.52 -2.30
CA VAL A 334 -8.85 9.85 -2.55
C VAL A 334 -9.24 10.04 -4.00
N ALA A 335 -9.58 8.96 -4.68
CA ALA A 335 -10.12 8.96 -6.03
C ALA A 335 -11.63 9.15 -6.00
N ASP A 336 -12.13 10.09 -6.81
CA ASP A 336 -13.54 10.27 -7.09
C ASP A 336 -13.79 9.98 -8.57
N PHE A 337 -14.36 8.80 -8.84
CA PHE A 337 -14.73 8.36 -10.19
C PHE A 337 -16.11 8.90 -10.53
N ASN A 338 -16.19 9.77 -11.53
CA ASN A 338 -17.45 10.32 -12.00
C ASN A 338 -17.55 10.20 -13.53
N ASN A 339 -18.33 9.22 -14.01
CA ASN A 339 -18.41 8.85 -15.43
C ASN A 339 -17.01 8.57 -15.99
N ASP A 340 -16.54 9.40 -16.95
CA ASP A 340 -15.23 9.24 -17.62
C ASP A 340 -14.17 10.21 -17.07
N THR A 341 -14.31 10.67 -15.83
CA THR A 341 -13.37 11.56 -15.15
C THR A 341 -12.86 10.96 -13.84
N LEU A 342 -11.66 11.33 -13.45
CA LEU A 342 -11.03 10.93 -12.19
C LEU A 342 -10.47 12.15 -11.48
N ARG A 343 -11.24 12.64 -10.50
CA ARG A 343 -10.78 13.69 -9.59
C ARG A 343 -9.98 13.09 -8.43
N THR A 344 -8.99 13.81 -7.98
CA THR A 344 -8.21 13.45 -6.79
C THR A 344 -8.40 14.50 -5.70
N ASP A 345 -8.78 14.05 -4.52
CA ASP A 345 -8.86 14.88 -3.31
C ASP A 345 -7.76 14.46 -2.33
N ASN A 346 -7.14 15.43 -1.69
CA ASN A 346 -6.03 15.19 -0.79
C ASN A 346 -6.53 14.90 0.65
N LEU A 347 -5.89 13.95 1.31
CA LEU A 347 -6.09 13.75 2.75
C LEU A 347 -5.19 14.68 3.57
N TYR A 348 -5.44 14.75 4.88
CA TYR A 348 -4.60 15.47 5.82
C TYR A 348 -3.17 14.90 5.89
N SER A 349 -2.26 15.64 6.54
CA SER A 349 -0.86 15.20 6.70
C SER A 349 -0.76 13.91 7.50
N MET A 350 0.17 13.04 7.09
CA MET A 350 0.49 11.79 7.79
C MET A 350 2.00 11.62 7.89
N LEU A 351 2.45 11.04 8.99
CA LEU A 351 3.86 10.71 9.21
C LEU A 351 4.39 9.78 8.12
N GLU A 352 3.59 8.84 7.68
CA GLU A 352 3.94 7.80 6.70
C GLU A 352 4.40 8.38 5.36
N GLY A 353 3.77 9.45 4.89
CA GLY A 353 4.17 10.16 3.67
C GLY A 353 5.57 10.77 3.78
N GLN A 354 5.91 11.31 4.94
CA GLN A 354 7.22 11.92 5.18
C GLN A 354 8.32 10.86 5.23
N VAL A 355 8.05 9.73 5.88
CA VAL A 355 8.97 8.58 5.90
C VAL A 355 9.24 8.08 4.48
N ALA A 356 8.18 7.90 3.69
CA ALA A 356 8.28 7.35 2.35
C ALA A 356 9.00 8.30 1.37
N VAL A 357 8.73 9.61 1.42
CA VAL A 357 9.41 10.56 0.53
C VAL A 357 10.89 10.70 0.87
N LEU A 358 11.26 10.70 2.16
CA LEU A 358 12.66 10.68 2.60
C LEU A 358 13.40 9.44 2.08
N SER A 359 12.78 8.26 2.18
CA SER A 359 13.37 6.99 1.69
C SER A 359 13.36 6.87 0.17
N SER A 360 12.59 7.68 -0.57
CA SER A 360 12.43 7.56 -2.03
C SER A 360 13.63 8.00 -2.85
N GLY A 361 14.50 8.83 -2.26
CA GLY A 361 15.58 9.52 -2.97
C GLY A 361 15.08 10.60 -3.95
N ALA A 362 13.81 11.03 -3.85
CA ALA A 362 13.23 12.06 -4.72
C ALA A 362 13.66 13.47 -4.32
N ILE A 363 13.99 13.67 -3.05
CA ILE A 363 14.34 14.97 -2.49
C ILE A 363 15.81 15.00 -2.06
N GLY A 364 16.45 16.16 -2.23
CA GLY A 364 17.84 16.35 -1.83
C GLY A 364 17.99 16.59 -0.32
N ALA A 365 19.24 16.65 0.13
CA ALA A 365 19.57 16.74 1.56
C ALA A 365 18.97 17.97 2.25
N ASP A 366 19.01 19.15 1.60
CA ASP A 366 18.44 20.39 2.17
C ASP A 366 16.92 20.28 2.30
N GLU A 367 16.24 19.79 1.27
CA GLU A 367 14.80 19.59 1.29
C GLU A 367 14.39 18.50 2.31
N ALA A 368 15.19 17.44 2.45
CA ALA A 368 14.96 16.43 3.49
C ALA A 368 14.99 17.05 4.90
N ALA A 369 15.96 17.94 5.16
CA ALA A 369 16.03 18.66 6.41
C ALA A 369 14.85 19.64 6.59
N ASP A 370 14.41 20.31 5.51
CA ASP A 370 13.23 21.21 5.54
C ASP A 370 11.93 20.44 5.83
N VAL A 371 11.74 19.26 5.23
CA VAL A 371 10.61 18.37 5.52
C VAL A 371 10.59 17.96 6.99
N LEU A 372 11.76 17.64 7.56
CA LEU A 372 11.87 17.27 8.98
C LEU A 372 11.55 18.44 9.92
N ASP A 373 12.05 19.63 9.62
CA ASP A 373 11.71 20.82 10.41
C ASP A 373 10.20 21.15 10.31
N ALA A 374 9.61 21.03 9.11
CA ALA A 374 8.18 21.18 8.91
C ALA A 374 7.38 20.12 9.70
N LEU A 375 7.88 18.87 9.74
CA LEU A 375 7.25 17.78 10.48
C LEU A 375 7.24 18.05 11.99
N PHE A 376 8.33 18.55 12.57
CA PHE A 376 8.40 18.98 13.97
C PHE A 376 7.51 20.21 14.28
N ALA A 377 7.15 20.99 13.28
CA ALA A 377 6.24 22.14 13.42
C ALA A 377 4.78 21.78 13.14
N SER A 378 4.49 20.55 12.74
CA SER A 378 3.15 20.11 12.30
C SER A 378 2.30 19.54 13.42
N ASP A 379 0.99 19.39 13.15
CA ASP A 379 0.01 18.81 14.08
C ASP A 379 0.20 17.30 14.32
N VAL A 380 1.12 16.63 13.61
CA VAL A 380 1.48 15.22 13.89
C VAL A 380 2.56 15.10 14.97
N TYR A 381 3.25 16.19 15.33
CA TYR A 381 4.19 16.19 16.43
C TYR A 381 3.47 16.36 17.77
N ARG A 382 3.82 15.54 18.73
CA ARG A 382 3.38 15.63 20.13
C ARG A 382 4.56 16.05 21.01
N ASP A 383 4.51 17.27 21.52
CA ASP A 383 5.53 17.85 22.38
C ASP A 383 5.62 17.18 23.75
N ASP A 384 4.49 16.71 24.30
CA ASP A 384 4.44 15.98 25.58
C ASP A 384 5.12 14.61 25.53
N GLN A 385 5.26 14.03 24.33
CA GLN A 385 5.94 12.75 24.09
C GLN A 385 7.26 12.93 23.30
N GLU A 386 7.50 14.14 22.79
CA GLU A 386 8.63 14.45 21.88
C GLU A 386 8.74 13.49 20.71
N SER A 387 7.59 13.07 20.19
CA SER A 387 7.47 12.07 19.14
C SER A 387 6.27 12.36 18.23
N PHE A 388 5.96 11.48 17.30
CA PHE A 388 5.00 11.72 16.24
C PHE A 388 3.84 10.73 16.27
N MET A 389 2.66 11.27 16.07
CA MET A 389 1.45 10.50 15.76
C MET A 389 1.47 10.07 14.29
N LEU A 390 0.69 9.06 13.93
CA LEU A 390 0.53 8.67 12.54
C LEU A 390 -0.17 9.77 11.73
N TYR A 391 -1.23 10.34 12.30
CA TYR A 391 -1.97 11.50 11.78
C TYR A 391 -2.38 12.45 12.91
N PRO A 392 -2.78 13.71 12.58
CA PRO A 392 -3.11 14.72 13.59
C PRO A 392 -4.21 14.26 14.55
N ASP A 393 -4.10 14.68 15.81
CA ASP A 393 -5.15 14.49 16.82
C ASP A 393 -6.35 15.40 16.51
N ARG A 394 -7.32 14.86 15.78
CA ARG A 394 -8.51 15.57 15.34
C ARG A 394 -9.64 15.36 16.33
N LYS A 395 -10.25 16.45 16.79
CA LYS A 395 -11.55 16.37 17.47
C LYS A 395 -12.60 16.01 16.43
N LEU A 396 -13.01 14.73 16.45
CA LEU A 396 -14.14 14.32 15.64
C LEU A 396 -15.43 14.79 16.30
N PRO A 397 -16.41 15.30 15.54
CA PRO A 397 -17.72 15.60 16.07
C PRO A 397 -18.36 14.33 16.60
N GLY A 398 -19.10 14.44 17.70
CA GLY A 398 -19.94 13.35 18.18
C GLY A 398 -21.02 12.98 17.16
N PHE A 399 -21.60 11.77 17.28
CA PHE A 399 -22.62 11.29 16.33
C PHE A 399 -23.76 12.29 16.13
N LEU A 400 -24.30 12.86 17.19
CA LEU A 400 -25.40 13.84 17.11
C LEU A 400 -24.95 15.19 16.53
N GLU A 401 -23.67 15.52 16.60
CA GLU A 401 -23.13 16.72 15.96
C GLU A 401 -22.90 16.49 14.46
N ARG A 402 -22.49 15.28 14.10
CA ARG A 402 -22.22 14.88 12.70
C ARG A 402 -23.51 14.60 11.95
N ASN A 403 -24.43 13.83 12.54
CA ASN A 403 -25.71 13.45 11.95
C ASN A 403 -26.68 14.65 11.94
N ARG A 404 -26.36 15.65 11.10
CA ARG A 404 -27.23 16.83 10.87
C ARG A 404 -27.37 17.05 9.37
N VAL A 405 -28.60 16.97 8.91
CA VAL A 405 -28.96 17.34 7.55
C VAL A 405 -29.30 18.82 7.54
N ALA A 406 -28.65 19.60 6.65
CA ALA A 406 -28.94 21.01 6.54
C ALA A 406 -30.40 21.24 6.08
N GLU A 407 -31.08 22.22 6.69
CA GLU A 407 -32.51 22.46 6.43
C GLU A 407 -32.82 22.81 4.97
N ASP A 408 -31.89 23.38 4.24
CA ASP A 408 -32.02 23.74 2.82
C ASP A 408 -31.82 22.54 1.88
N GLN A 409 -31.19 21.46 2.33
CA GLN A 409 -30.97 20.27 1.52
C GLN A 409 -32.20 19.35 1.46
N VAL A 410 -33.03 19.33 2.48
CA VAL A 410 -34.22 18.46 2.54
C VAL A 410 -35.28 18.83 1.49
N PRO A 411 -35.65 20.12 1.31
CA PRO A 411 -36.64 20.49 0.28
C PRO A 411 -36.16 20.19 -1.13
N ALA A 412 -34.85 20.12 -1.39
CA ALA A 412 -34.28 19.75 -2.65
C ALA A 412 -34.59 18.29 -3.03
N ILE A 413 -34.77 17.41 -2.02
CA ILE A 413 -35.09 15.99 -2.20
C ILE A 413 -36.54 15.74 -1.75
N ARG A 414 -37.48 15.78 -2.70
CA ARG A 414 -38.93 15.73 -2.46
C ARG A 414 -39.35 14.55 -1.57
N LEU A 415 -38.71 13.39 -1.70
CA LEU A 415 -39.01 12.20 -0.90
C LEU A 415 -38.79 12.50 0.59
N LEU A 416 -37.65 13.04 0.97
CA LEU A 416 -37.32 13.35 2.37
C LEU A 416 -38.29 14.38 2.96
N HIS A 417 -38.66 15.41 2.17
CA HIS A 417 -39.64 16.40 2.60
C HIS A 417 -41.01 15.75 2.89
N ARG A 418 -41.49 14.87 2.00
CA ARG A 418 -42.77 14.17 2.17
C ARG A 418 -42.76 13.19 3.32
N MET A 419 -41.64 12.50 3.55
CA MET A 419 -41.49 11.60 4.71
C MET A 419 -41.59 12.38 6.02
N LEU A 420 -40.90 13.52 6.13
CA LEU A 420 -40.97 14.39 7.31
C LEU A 420 -42.40 14.93 7.54
N ASP A 421 -43.09 15.38 6.48
CA ASP A 421 -44.46 15.86 6.55
C ASP A 421 -45.45 14.75 7.01
N ALA A 422 -45.17 13.51 6.62
CA ALA A 422 -45.95 12.34 6.97
C ALA A 422 -45.60 11.77 8.36
N GLY A 423 -44.55 12.25 9.00
CA GLY A 423 -44.02 11.68 10.24
C GLY A 423 -43.41 10.29 10.02
N ASP A 424 -42.92 10.00 8.83
CA ASP A 424 -42.26 8.74 8.50
C ASP A 424 -40.75 8.86 8.76
N GLU A 425 -40.30 8.23 9.83
CA GLU A 425 -38.94 8.34 10.37
C GLU A 425 -37.99 7.27 9.84
N ARG A 426 -38.41 6.47 8.85
CA ARG A 426 -37.58 5.38 8.31
C ARG A 426 -36.23 5.84 7.75
N VAL A 427 -36.17 7.03 7.15
CA VAL A 427 -34.93 7.56 6.54
C VAL A 427 -34.40 8.75 7.34
N VAL A 428 -35.23 9.76 7.53
CA VAL A 428 -34.88 10.98 8.29
C VAL A 428 -35.95 11.27 9.32
N LEU A 429 -35.54 11.90 10.42
CA LEU A 429 -36.44 12.36 11.47
C LEU A 429 -36.07 13.79 11.88
N LYS A 430 -37.02 14.47 12.53
CA LYS A 430 -36.77 15.75 13.18
C LYS A 430 -36.74 15.53 14.69
N ASP A 431 -35.61 15.85 15.32
CA ASP A 431 -35.45 15.71 16.78
C ASP A 431 -36.20 16.81 17.56
N ASP A 432 -36.20 16.69 18.89
CA ASP A 432 -36.85 17.65 19.79
C ASP A 432 -36.30 19.05 19.70
N ASP A 433 -35.05 19.23 19.27
CA ASP A 433 -34.39 20.51 19.04
C ASP A 433 -34.68 21.08 17.62
N GLY A 434 -35.44 20.34 16.81
CA GLY A 434 -35.81 20.71 15.47
C GLY A 434 -34.76 20.39 14.40
N CYS A 435 -33.66 19.72 14.76
CA CYS A 435 -32.64 19.31 13.81
C CYS A 435 -33.09 18.07 13.00
N ILE A 436 -32.83 18.10 11.70
CA ILE A 436 -33.10 16.95 10.83
C ILE A 436 -31.89 16.02 10.85
N ARG A 437 -32.17 14.73 11.04
CA ARG A 437 -31.15 13.68 11.19
C ARG A 437 -31.52 12.46 10.35
N PHE A 438 -30.52 11.75 9.86
CA PHE A 438 -30.74 10.38 9.38
C PHE A 438 -31.09 9.45 10.55
N ASN A 439 -31.89 8.41 10.28
CA ASN A 439 -32.25 7.41 11.26
C ASN A 439 -30.97 6.82 11.90
N ALA A 440 -30.95 6.81 13.23
CA ALA A 440 -29.76 6.40 14.01
C ALA A 440 -29.49 4.89 13.97
N GLU A 441 -30.41 4.09 13.44
CA GLU A 441 -30.24 2.65 13.29
C GLU A 441 -29.37 2.29 12.07
N PHE A 442 -29.12 3.24 11.16
CA PHE A 442 -28.22 3.00 10.04
C PHE A 442 -26.77 2.88 10.52
N THR A 443 -26.17 1.73 10.29
CA THR A 443 -24.76 1.49 10.59
C THR A 443 -23.84 1.86 9.41
N ASN A 444 -24.40 1.88 8.19
CA ASN A 444 -23.69 2.22 6.96
C ASN A 444 -24.67 2.59 5.83
N ALA A 445 -24.14 2.99 4.67
CA ALA A 445 -24.94 3.35 3.51
C ALA A 445 -25.79 2.18 2.94
N GLY A 446 -25.37 0.94 3.15
CA GLY A 446 -26.14 -0.25 2.72
C GLY A 446 -27.47 -0.40 3.47
N ASP A 447 -27.51 -0.07 4.77
CA ASP A 447 -28.75 -0.09 5.55
C ASP A 447 -29.73 0.96 5.03
N LEU A 448 -29.22 2.14 4.67
CA LEU A 448 -30.02 3.19 4.03
C LEU A 448 -30.54 2.74 2.67
N GLU A 449 -29.71 2.13 1.84
CA GLU A 449 -30.09 1.63 0.52
C GLU A 449 -31.18 0.55 0.63
N ALA A 450 -30.99 -0.43 1.51
CA ALA A 450 -31.98 -1.46 1.80
C ALA A 450 -33.32 -0.86 2.29
N THR A 451 -33.26 0.19 3.12
CA THR A 451 -34.47 0.89 3.59
C THR A 451 -35.18 1.62 2.43
N LEU A 452 -34.43 2.30 1.56
CA LEU A 452 -35.00 2.95 0.38
C LEU A 452 -35.62 1.94 -0.60
N GLU A 453 -35.04 0.75 -0.74
CA GLU A 453 -35.65 -0.35 -1.50
C GLU A 453 -36.93 -0.86 -0.85
N ALA A 454 -36.93 -1.05 0.46
CA ALA A 454 -38.09 -1.54 1.22
C ALA A 454 -39.26 -0.54 1.23
N ILE A 455 -39.00 0.76 1.14
CA ILE A 455 -40.02 1.79 0.95
C ILE A 455 -40.77 1.58 -0.38
N GLY A 456 -40.04 1.12 -1.42
CA GLY A 456 -40.63 0.74 -2.70
C GLY A 456 -41.57 1.81 -3.27
N ASP A 457 -42.82 1.42 -3.54
CA ASP A 457 -43.83 2.26 -4.14
C ASP A 457 -44.68 3.05 -3.12
N ASP A 458 -44.32 3.04 -1.81
CA ASP A 458 -45.02 3.83 -0.80
C ASP A 458 -45.02 5.33 -1.13
N TYR A 459 -43.96 5.76 -1.83
CA TYR A 459 -43.76 7.12 -2.31
C TYR A 459 -43.39 7.11 -3.80
N ALA A 460 -44.18 7.85 -4.59
CA ALA A 460 -43.96 7.96 -6.05
C ALA A 460 -42.62 8.62 -6.43
N GLU A 461 -42.01 9.33 -5.47
CA GLU A 461 -40.74 10.03 -5.63
C GLU A 461 -39.53 9.12 -5.36
N ASN A 462 -39.72 7.88 -4.97
CA ASN A 462 -38.66 6.93 -4.65
C ASN A 462 -38.06 6.26 -5.91
N ASP A 463 -37.65 7.07 -6.86
CA ASP A 463 -36.97 6.63 -8.09
C ASP A 463 -35.45 6.48 -7.88
N SER A 464 -34.77 5.92 -8.88
CA SER A 464 -33.32 5.66 -8.82
C SER A 464 -32.47 6.94 -8.69
N ALA A 465 -32.94 8.06 -9.24
CA ALA A 465 -32.24 9.34 -9.15
C ALA A 465 -32.37 9.92 -7.75
N THR A 466 -33.56 9.83 -7.15
CA THR A 466 -33.82 10.27 -5.79
C THR A 466 -33.05 9.43 -4.77
N ARG A 467 -33.02 8.11 -4.93
CA ARG A 467 -32.22 7.22 -4.06
C ARG A 467 -30.74 7.59 -4.09
N ARG A 468 -30.19 7.84 -5.28
CA ARG A 468 -28.81 8.29 -5.44
C ARG A 468 -28.57 9.62 -4.72
N ALA A 469 -29.44 10.61 -4.91
CA ALA A 469 -29.32 11.90 -4.24
C ALA A 469 -29.35 11.78 -2.70
N ILE A 470 -30.14 10.83 -2.14
CA ILE A 470 -30.18 10.57 -0.71
C ILE A 470 -28.86 9.90 -0.23
N LEU A 471 -28.32 8.97 -0.99
CA LEU A 471 -27.03 8.34 -0.68
C LEU A 471 -25.87 9.36 -0.77
N GLU A 472 -25.89 10.26 -1.75
CA GLU A 472 -24.94 11.37 -1.84
C GLU A 472 -25.07 12.34 -0.67
N LEU A 473 -26.29 12.64 -0.22
CA LEU A 473 -26.53 13.44 0.97
C LEU A 473 -26.02 12.75 2.24
N TYR A 474 -26.24 11.45 2.37
CA TYR A 474 -25.73 10.64 3.47
C TYR A 474 -24.20 10.68 3.52
N GLU A 475 -23.54 10.52 2.37
CA GLU A 475 -22.09 10.64 2.28
C GLU A 475 -21.62 12.07 2.60
N ALA A 476 -22.32 13.10 2.15
CA ALA A 476 -21.98 14.49 2.47
C ALA A 476 -22.08 14.80 3.97
N VAL A 477 -23.05 14.18 4.68
CA VAL A 477 -23.22 14.33 6.13
C VAL A 477 -22.14 13.57 6.90
N PHE A 478 -21.87 12.31 6.55
CA PHE A 478 -20.97 11.46 7.34
C PHE A 478 -19.53 11.46 6.84
N ASP A 479 -19.31 11.77 5.54
CA ASP A 479 -17.98 11.89 4.92
C ASP A 479 -17.12 10.63 5.12
N HIS A 480 -17.69 9.46 4.84
CA HIS A 480 -17.02 8.17 5.04
C HIS A 480 -15.76 8.02 4.17
N LYS A 481 -15.75 8.66 2.99
CA LYS A 481 -14.62 8.61 2.07
C LYS A 481 -13.36 9.26 2.62
N SER A 482 -13.48 10.28 3.48
CA SER A 482 -12.33 10.94 4.13
C SER A 482 -11.88 10.22 5.39
N PHE A 483 -12.57 9.15 5.77
CA PHE A 483 -12.27 8.41 6.97
C PHE A 483 -11.02 7.54 6.78
N THR A 484 -10.05 7.68 7.67
CA THR A 484 -8.84 6.89 7.72
C THR A 484 -8.70 6.25 9.10
N GLY A 485 -8.94 4.97 9.19
CA GLY A 485 -8.85 4.19 10.41
C GLY A 485 -9.47 2.82 10.19
N ARG A 486 -9.03 1.82 10.93
CA ARG A 486 -9.24 0.40 10.67
C ARG A 486 -10.70 -0.04 10.54
N SER A 487 -11.68 0.65 11.03
CA SER A 487 -13.08 0.23 10.91
C SER A 487 -14.10 1.34 11.08
N GLY A 488 -13.70 2.59 10.96
CA GLY A 488 -14.59 3.68 11.28
C GLY A 488 -14.90 3.85 12.77
N THR A 489 -14.56 2.87 13.59
CA THR A 489 -14.93 2.83 15.01
C THR A 489 -13.73 2.83 15.96
N MET A 490 -12.49 2.73 15.45
CA MET A 490 -11.29 2.55 16.28
C MET A 490 -10.61 3.87 16.62
N VAL A 491 -11.34 4.73 17.26
CA VAL A 491 -10.79 5.94 17.87
C VAL A 491 -9.84 5.52 19.00
N GLY A 492 -8.57 5.89 18.88
CA GLY A 492 -7.58 5.72 19.94
C GLY A 492 -6.72 4.45 19.87
N PHE A 493 -6.96 3.51 18.95
CA PHE A 493 -6.13 2.32 18.80
C PHE A 493 -5.00 2.52 17.77
N GLU A 494 -5.30 2.68 16.51
CA GLU A 494 -4.33 3.01 15.44
C GLU A 494 -4.52 4.44 14.95
N GLY A 495 -5.32 5.20 15.67
CA GLY A 495 -5.90 6.41 15.23
C GLY A 495 -5.42 7.64 15.97
N LEU A 496 -6.40 8.47 16.20
CA LEU A 496 -6.24 9.82 16.72
C LEU A 496 -5.54 9.83 18.08
N GLY A 497 -4.51 10.66 18.20
CA GLY A 497 -3.80 10.91 19.44
C GLY A 497 -2.79 9.83 19.87
N SER A 498 -2.60 8.78 19.08
CA SER A 498 -1.62 7.73 19.40
C SER A 498 -0.27 7.99 18.72
N ILE A 499 0.82 7.79 19.47
CA ILE A 499 2.15 7.68 18.87
C ILE A 499 2.24 6.31 18.19
N TYR A 500 2.65 6.31 16.91
CA TYR A 500 2.84 5.07 16.16
C TYR A 500 4.33 4.73 16.05
N TRP A 501 4.83 4.02 17.04
CA TRP A 501 6.25 3.73 17.22
C TRP A 501 6.91 3.04 16.02
N HIS A 502 6.20 2.17 15.31
CA HIS A 502 6.71 1.54 14.09
C HIS A 502 7.07 2.57 13.02
N MET A 503 6.23 3.61 12.85
CA MET A 503 6.48 4.63 11.84
C MET A 503 7.55 5.62 12.29
N VAL A 504 7.62 5.91 13.60
CA VAL A 504 8.69 6.75 14.16
C VAL A 504 10.06 6.07 14.01
N ALA A 505 10.14 4.75 14.23
CA ALA A 505 11.36 3.99 13.98
C ALA A 505 11.76 4.00 12.50
N LYS A 506 10.78 3.88 11.59
CA LYS A 506 11.02 4.00 10.14
C LYS A 506 11.45 5.41 9.74
N LEU A 507 10.91 6.46 10.38
CA LEU A 507 11.38 7.84 10.19
C LEU A 507 12.87 7.96 10.53
N MET A 508 13.28 7.41 11.67
CA MET A 508 14.67 7.42 12.10
C MET A 508 15.59 6.79 11.05
N LEU A 509 15.22 5.61 10.54
CA LEU A 509 15.97 4.95 9.47
C LEU A 509 15.99 5.78 8.18
N ALA A 510 14.87 6.39 7.79
CA ALA A 510 14.79 7.22 6.59
C ALA A 510 15.69 8.47 6.68
N ILE A 511 15.82 9.06 7.87
CA ILE A 511 16.76 10.18 8.11
C ILE A 511 18.20 9.71 7.97
N GLU A 512 18.52 8.53 8.52
CA GLU A 512 19.86 7.95 8.39
C GLU A 512 20.20 7.63 6.93
N GLU A 513 19.27 7.05 6.16
CA GLU A 513 19.43 6.84 4.72
C GLU A 513 19.69 8.16 3.97
N SER A 514 18.95 9.22 4.32
CA SER A 514 19.13 10.56 3.73
C SER A 514 20.49 11.16 4.11
N PHE A 515 20.93 10.99 5.36
CA PHE A 515 22.23 11.44 5.82
C PHE A 515 23.38 10.77 5.06
N PHE A 516 23.36 9.45 4.92
CA PHE A 516 24.42 8.73 4.21
C PHE A 516 24.41 9.03 2.70
N SER A 517 23.24 9.17 2.09
CA SER A 517 23.12 9.60 0.71
C SER A 517 23.72 11.01 0.50
N ALA A 518 23.46 11.92 1.43
CA ALA A 518 24.04 13.26 1.41
C ALA A 518 25.57 13.24 1.59
N LEU A 519 26.06 12.41 2.52
CA LEU A 519 27.50 12.23 2.75
C LEU A 519 28.22 11.70 1.50
N ASP A 520 27.65 10.66 0.86
CA ASP A 520 28.21 10.06 -0.36
C ASP A 520 28.18 11.01 -1.56
N SER A 521 27.19 11.92 -1.59
CA SER A 521 27.06 12.97 -2.62
C SER A 521 27.96 14.19 -2.36
N GLY A 522 28.71 14.22 -1.27
CA GLY A 522 29.61 15.33 -0.93
C GLY A 522 28.88 16.60 -0.48
N THR A 523 27.69 16.46 0.13
CA THR A 523 26.94 17.58 0.69
C THR A 523 27.74 18.32 1.76
N ASP A 524 27.52 19.61 1.90
CA ASP A 524 28.24 20.46 2.86
C ASP A 524 28.01 20.03 4.32
N HIS A 525 28.98 20.35 5.17
CA HIS A 525 28.96 19.95 6.59
C HIS A 525 27.80 20.55 7.38
N ALA A 526 27.27 21.72 7.00
CA ALA A 526 26.18 22.35 7.75
C ALA A 526 24.87 21.57 7.55
N THR A 527 24.57 21.15 6.32
CA THR A 527 23.41 20.32 5.98
C THR A 527 23.54 18.92 6.61
N LEU A 528 24.73 18.28 6.53
CA LEU A 528 24.97 17.01 7.22
C LEU A 528 24.76 17.10 8.72
N LYS A 529 25.28 18.18 9.36
CA LYS A 529 25.07 18.42 10.79
C LYS A 529 23.59 18.59 11.12
N ARG A 530 22.84 19.34 10.31
CA ARG A 530 21.39 19.55 10.50
C ARG A 530 20.63 18.23 10.46
N LEU A 531 20.90 17.37 9.46
CA LEU A 531 20.30 16.03 9.37
C LEU A 531 20.65 15.16 10.59
N GLY A 532 21.91 15.17 11.03
CA GLY A 532 22.34 14.46 12.23
C GLY A 532 21.66 14.96 13.52
N ASP A 533 21.53 16.28 13.69
CA ASP A 533 20.82 16.87 14.83
C ASP A 533 19.33 16.47 14.83
N LEU A 534 18.67 16.45 13.66
CA LEU A 534 17.28 16.01 13.48
C LEU A 534 17.11 14.51 13.73
N TYR A 535 18.07 13.69 13.30
CA TYR A 535 18.10 12.25 13.60
C TYR A 535 18.08 12.02 15.12
N TYR A 536 18.99 12.66 15.86
CA TYR A 536 19.07 12.48 17.31
C TYR A 536 17.86 13.07 18.04
N ARG A 537 17.20 14.10 17.48
CA ARG A 537 15.96 14.63 18.02
C ARG A 537 14.82 13.60 17.91
N VAL A 538 14.67 12.90 16.77
CA VAL A 538 13.72 11.80 16.61
C VAL A 538 14.06 10.64 17.55
N ARG A 539 15.34 10.29 17.64
CA ARG A 539 15.82 9.22 18.50
C ARG A 539 15.55 9.48 19.98
N PHE A 540 15.65 10.72 20.42
CA PHE A 540 15.28 11.10 21.78
C PHE A 540 13.80 10.78 22.04
N GLY A 541 12.92 11.07 21.07
CA GLY A 541 11.49 10.76 21.14
C GLY A 541 11.17 9.28 21.30
N ILE A 542 11.99 8.37 20.76
CA ILE A 542 11.81 6.90 20.94
C ILE A 542 12.19 6.43 22.35
N GLY A 543 12.79 7.28 23.17
CA GLY A 543 13.12 6.96 24.54
C GLY A 543 14.63 6.81 24.80
N PHE A 544 15.47 7.12 23.82
CA PHE A 544 16.90 7.21 24.02
C PHE A 544 17.23 8.31 25.04
N ASN A 545 17.82 7.94 26.15
CA ASN A 545 18.12 8.82 27.27
C ASN A 545 16.92 9.40 28.05
N LYS A 546 15.69 8.96 27.80
CA LYS A 546 14.54 9.36 28.61
C LYS A 546 14.56 8.66 29.98
N SER A 547 14.23 9.42 31.02
CA SER A 547 13.90 8.85 32.32
C SER A 547 12.50 8.21 32.28
N PRO A 548 12.15 7.31 33.21
CA PRO A 548 10.78 6.81 33.33
C PRO A 548 9.74 7.94 33.52
N ALA A 549 10.11 9.05 34.11
CA ALA A 549 9.25 10.20 34.27
C ALA A 549 8.96 10.91 32.94
N ASP A 550 9.98 11.09 32.09
CA ASP A 550 9.85 11.69 30.75
C ASP A 550 9.14 10.72 29.79
N TYR A 551 9.40 9.43 29.96
CA TYR A 551 8.76 8.39 29.15
C TYR A 551 7.27 8.21 29.49
N GLY A 552 6.89 8.49 30.72
CA GLY A 552 5.51 8.42 31.19
C GLY A 552 5.02 7.00 31.53
N ALA A 553 5.87 5.98 31.41
CA ALA A 553 5.57 4.59 31.76
C ALA A 553 6.84 3.82 32.10
N PHE A 554 6.69 2.67 32.76
CA PHE A 554 7.80 1.73 32.90
C PHE A 554 8.10 1.07 31.55
N PRO A 555 9.36 1.03 31.11
CA PRO A 555 9.73 0.46 29.82
C PRO A 555 9.71 -1.08 29.81
N THR A 556 8.78 -1.70 30.53
CA THR A 556 8.59 -3.15 30.60
C THR A 556 7.33 -3.63 29.90
N ASP A 557 6.43 -2.68 29.51
CA ASP A 557 5.20 -3.01 28.82
C ASP A 557 5.36 -2.76 27.31
N PRO A 558 5.64 -3.80 26.51
CA PRO A 558 5.79 -3.65 25.08
C PRO A 558 4.44 -3.28 24.44
N TYR A 559 4.44 -2.19 23.68
CA TYR A 559 3.26 -1.72 22.96
C TYR A 559 3.63 -0.96 21.70
N SER A 560 2.90 -1.15 20.61
CA SER A 560 3.20 -0.51 19.32
C SER A 560 2.71 0.93 19.24
N HIS A 561 1.74 1.30 20.08
CA HIS A 561 1.08 2.60 20.08
C HIS A 561 1.05 3.17 21.49
N THR A 562 1.10 4.50 21.61
CA THR A 562 0.85 5.19 22.88
C THR A 562 -0.50 5.88 22.79
N PRO A 563 -1.52 5.38 23.49
CA PRO A 563 -2.83 6.02 23.51
C PRO A 563 -2.76 7.42 24.13
N ARG A 564 -3.69 8.27 23.72
CA ARG A 564 -3.83 9.61 24.25
C ARG A 564 -4.03 9.57 25.77
N HIS A 565 -3.28 10.38 26.50
CA HIS A 565 -3.35 10.52 27.96
C HIS A 565 -3.07 9.24 28.77
N ALA A 566 -2.51 8.21 28.17
CA ALA A 566 -2.16 6.96 28.86
C ALA A 566 -0.66 6.87 29.24
N GLY A 567 0.12 7.92 28.96
CA GLY A 567 1.57 7.89 29.07
C GLY A 567 2.23 7.06 27.95
N ALA A 568 3.53 7.20 27.78
CA ALA A 568 4.28 6.42 26.82
C ALA A 568 4.40 4.97 27.31
N GLN A 569 4.16 4.02 26.41
CA GLN A 569 4.39 2.60 26.66
C GLN A 569 5.60 2.13 25.87
N GLN A 570 6.30 1.11 26.38
CA GLN A 570 7.54 0.65 25.77
C GLN A 570 7.28 0.25 24.31
N PRO A 571 8.00 0.83 23.36
CA PRO A 571 8.04 0.32 22.01
C PRO A 571 8.71 -1.05 22.01
N GLY A 572 8.08 -2.05 21.51
CA GLY A 572 8.62 -3.40 21.62
C GLY A 572 8.14 -4.38 20.55
N MET A 573 7.50 -3.86 19.53
CA MET A 573 6.99 -4.72 18.46
C MET A 573 8.06 -5.01 17.41
N THR A 574 7.90 -6.13 16.73
CA THR A 574 8.84 -6.70 15.76
C THR A 574 9.33 -5.72 14.69
N GLY A 575 8.45 -4.89 14.15
CA GLY A 575 8.82 -3.91 13.14
C GLY A 575 9.77 -2.82 13.62
N GLN A 576 9.76 -2.52 14.91
CA GLN A 576 10.62 -1.52 15.49
C GLN A 576 12.04 -2.08 15.78
N VAL A 577 12.13 -3.34 16.17
CA VAL A 577 13.42 -4.01 16.43
C VAL A 577 14.30 -3.97 15.19
N LYS A 578 13.75 -4.13 14.02
CA LYS A 578 14.47 -4.05 12.75
C LYS A 578 15.19 -2.71 12.59
N GLU A 579 14.45 -1.63 12.67
CA GLU A 579 15.00 -0.28 12.49
C GLU A 579 16.03 0.05 13.58
N GLU A 580 15.82 -0.40 14.82
CA GLU A 580 16.79 -0.23 15.90
C GLU A 580 18.12 -0.97 15.62
N VAL A 581 18.08 -2.15 15.02
CA VAL A 581 19.29 -2.87 14.62
C VAL A 581 20.02 -2.12 13.50
N LEU A 582 19.31 -1.72 12.46
CA LEU A 582 19.90 -1.09 11.28
C LEU A 582 20.53 0.28 11.62
N THR A 583 19.80 1.11 12.35
CA THR A 583 20.28 2.45 12.72
C THR A 583 21.48 2.39 13.70
N ARG A 584 21.63 1.33 14.49
CA ARG A 584 22.83 1.16 15.32
C ARG A 584 24.09 0.89 14.50
N PHE A 585 23.99 0.19 13.38
CA PHE A 585 25.14 0.05 12.48
C PHE A 585 25.55 1.41 11.91
N GLY A 586 24.59 2.22 11.45
CA GLY A 586 24.85 3.56 10.95
C GLY A 586 25.47 4.48 12.01
N GLU A 587 24.94 4.49 13.25
CA GLU A 587 25.50 5.27 14.37
C GLU A 587 26.94 4.87 14.72
N LEU A 588 27.29 3.61 14.53
CA LEU A 588 28.66 3.11 14.71
C LEU A 588 29.55 3.39 13.49
N GLY A 589 29.00 3.95 12.43
CA GLY A 589 29.68 4.17 11.15
C GLY A 589 29.95 2.89 10.38
N VAL A 590 29.27 1.79 10.69
CA VAL A 590 29.42 0.51 9.98
C VAL A 590 28.54 0.50 8.75
N ARG A 591 29.17 0.39 7.59
CA ARG A 591 28.50 0.29 6.30
C ARG A 591 29.03 -0.92 5.52
N VAL A 592 28.19 -1.45 4.64
CA VAL A 592 28.58 -2.52 3.72
C VAL A 592 28.42 -2.01 2.30
N GLN A 593 29.50 -2.01 1.54
CA GLN A 593 29.54 -1.62 0.14
C GLN A 593 30.45 -2.57 -0.63
N ASP A 594 30.03 -2.99 -1.81
CA ASP A 594 30.81 -3.86 -2.70
C ASP A 594 31.40 -5.11 -2.02
N GLY A 595 30.63 -5.71 -1.12
CA GLY A 595 31.04 -6.90 -0.35
C GLY A 595 32.02 -6.64 0.77
N ALA A 596 32.34 -5.39 1.07
CA ALA A 596 33.26 -5.00 2.13
C ALA A 596 32.58 -4.20 3.23
N ILE A 597 32.98 -4.44 4.49
CA ILE A 597 32.57 -3.63 5.64
C ILE A 597 33.51 -2.43 5.74
N SER A 598 32.96 -1.24 5.81
CA SER A 598 33.70 0.03 5.94
C SER A 598 33.25 0.81 7.17
#